data_50e0338e159828a6455eb9a6b585279b
#
_entry.id   50e0338e159828a6455eb9a6b585279b
#
_cell.length_a   1.000
_cell.length_b   1.000
_cell.length_c   1.000
_cell.angle_alpha   90.00
_cell.angle_beta   90.00
_cell.angle_gamma   90.00
#
_symmetry.space_group_name_H-M   'P 1'
#
loop_
_entity.id
_entity.type
_entity.pdbx_description
1 polymer ?
#
loop_
_entity_poly.entity_id
_entity_poly.type
_entity_poly.pdbx_seq_one_letter_code
_entity_poly.pdbx_strand_id
1 'polypeptide(L)'
;MAYDLLIKNGRIVDGSGMPAFRGDVGVKDGKIAEIGKLSGPAARTVDAEGRVVAPGFIDNHCHYDAQVTWDPLCSYSCDHGATTVIFGNCSLSLAPVRKGKEDRLAEFLSYVEAIPMEVLRTLEFGWETVPDYLDQLDHHLGVNVG
;
A
#
# COMPACT_ATOMS: atom_id res chain seq x y z
N MET A 1 -19.90 4.85 -22.24
CA MET A 1 -18.50 5.20 -21.89
C MET A 1 -17.68 3.92 -21.97
N ALA A 2 -16.46 3.95 -22.48
CA ALA A 2 -15.56 2.79 -22.43
C ALA A 2 -14.77 2.86 -21.11
N TYR A 3 -14.82 1.83 -20.31
CA TYR A 3 -14.08 1.72 -19.05
C TYR A 3 -12.68 1.14 -19.29
N ASP A 4 -11.74 1.49 -18.45
CA ASP A 4 -10.44 0.83 -18.41
C ASP A 4 -10.55 -0.50 -17.65
N LEU A 5 -11.35 -0.49 -16.56
CA LEU A 5 -11.69 -1.68 -15.79
C LEU A 5 -13.18 -1.65 -15.44
N LEU A 6 -13.85 -2.79 -15.60
CA LEU A 6 -15.22 -3.00 -15.17
C LEU A 6 -15.28 -4.20 -14.23
N ILE A 7 -15.64 -3.97 -12.97
CA ILE A 7 -15.86 -5.02 -11.99
C ILE A 7 -17.35 -5.32 -11.96
N LYS A 8 -17.73 -6.55 -12.29
CA LYS A 8 -19.13 -7.00 -12.42
C LYS A 8 -19.56 -7.83 -11.22
N ASN A 9 -20.87 -7.85 -10.98
CA ASN A 9 -21.52 -8.76 -10.06
C ASN A 9 -20.98 -8.69 -8.62
N GLY A 10 -20.56 -7.51 -8.16
CA GLY A 10 -20.03 -7.32 -6.83
C GLY A 10 -21.11 -7.12 -5.76
N ARG A 11 -20.72 -7.40 -4.50
CA ARG A 11 -21.40 -6.92 -3.31
C ARG A 11 -20.62 -5.69 -2.82
N ILE A 12 -21.13 -4.51 -3.14
CA ILE A 12 -20.44 -3.25 -2.90
C ILE A 12 -20.52 -2.88 -1.43
N VAL A 13 -19.37 -2.59 -0.82
CA VAL A 13 -19.21 -2.00 0.51
C VAL A 13 -18.35 -0.75 0.33
N ASP A 14 -18.98 0.41 0.28
CA ASP A 14 -18.34 1.66 -0.17
C ASP A 14 -17.71 2.49 0.96
N GLY A 15 -17.78 2.01 2.20
CA GLY A 15 -17.24 2.70 3.37
C GLY A 15 -18.14 3.82 3.92
N SER A 16 -19.31 4.07 3.34
CA SER A 16 -20.24 5.10 3.81
C SER A 16 -20.96 4.76 5.11
N GLY A 17 -20.85 3.52 5.58
CA GLY A 17 -21.62 2.97 6.71
C GLY A 17 -23.01 2.48 6.32
N MET A 18 -23.40 2.60 5.06
CA MET A 18 -24.65 2.06 4.53
C MET A 18 -24.57 0.56 4.33
N PRO A 19 -25.70 -0.17 4.34
CA PRO A 19 -25.72 -1.58 4.02
C PRO A 19 -25.12 -1.88 2.64
N ALA A 20 -24.43 -3.02 2.53
CA ALA A 20 -23.90 -3.48 1.26
C ALA A 20 -25.01 -3.69 0.23
N PHE A 21 -24.73 -3.36 -1.02
CA PHE A 21 -25.67 -3.51 -2.14
C PHE A 21 -25.00 -4.24 -3.31
N ARG A 22 -25.83 -4.80 -4.21
CA ARG A 22 -25.34 -5.45 -5.43
C ARG A 22 -25.09 -4.40 -6.50
N GLY A 23 -23.94 -4.48 -7.16
CA GLY A 23 -23.58 -3.53 -8.21
C GLY A 23 -22.30 -3.90 -8.93
N ASP A 24 -22.00 -3.09 -9.91
CA ASP A 24 -20.79 -3.11 -10.71
C ASP A 24 -19.99 -1.81 -10.41
N VAL A 25 -18.69 -1.83 -10.64
CA VAL A 25 -17.83 -0.66 -10.53
C VAL A 25 -17.12 -0.43 -11.86
N GLY A 26 -17.31 0.73 -12.44
CA GLY A 26 -16.62 1.18 -13.64
C GLY A 26 -15.50 2.15 -13.30
N VAL A 27 -14.28 1.82 -13.74
CA VAL A 27 -13.09 2.65 -13.57
C VAL A 27 -12.69 3.25 -14.92
N LYS A 28 -12.37 4.52 -14.91
CA LYS A 28 -11.88 5.27 -16.07
C LYS A 28 -10.81 6.25 -15.65
N ASP A 29 -9.68 6.26 -16.36
CA ASP A 29 -8.54 7.14 -16.09
C ASP A 29 -8.07 7.07 -14.62
N GLY A 30 -7.99 5.83 -14.09
CA GLY A 30 -7.55 5.56 -12.71
C GLY A 30 -8.55 5.96 -11.63
N LYS A 31 -9.78 6.36 -11.99
CA LYS A 31 -10.81 6.80 -11.03
C LYS A 31 -12.08 5.97 -11.15
N ILE A 32 -12.78 5.79 -10.04
CA ILE A 32 -14.14 5.24 -10.05
C ILE A 32 -15.03 6.28 -10.78
N ALA A 33 -15.51 5.89 -11.96
CA ALA A 33 -16.35 6.76 -12.78
C ALA A 33 -17.83 6.55 -12.48
N GLU A 34 -18.24 5.30 -12.17
CA GLU A 34 -19.63 4.96 -11.95
C GLU A 34 -19.76 3.69 -11.10
N ILE A 35 -20.78 3.66 -10.25
CA ILE A 35 -21.17 2.46 -9.47
C ILE A 35 -22.66 2.23 -9.69
N GLY A 36 -23.03 0.99 -10.02
CA GLY A 36 -24.43 0.64 -10.25
C GLY A 36 -24.58 -0.60 -11.13
N LYS A 37 -25.66 -0.70 -11.87
CA LYS A 37 -25.81 -1.74 -12.90
C LYS A 37 -25.24 -1.23 -14.22
N LEU A 38 -24.03 -1.61 -14.50
CA LEU A 38 -23.27 -1.07 -15.62
C LEU A 38 -23.30 -1.98 -16.84
N SER A 39 -23.32 -1.36 -18.03
CA SER A 39 -23.17 -2.04 -19.30
C SER A 39 -22.26 -1.17 -20.20
N GLY A 40 -21.48 -1.81 -21.02
CA GLY A 40 -20.59 -1.13 -21.96
C GLY A 40 -19.26 -1.83 -22.14
N PRO A 41 -18.46 -1.38 -23.10
CA PRO A 41 -17.15 -1.96 -23.34
C PRO A 41 -16.16 -1.54 -22.23
N ALA A 42 -15.25 -2.46 -21.89
CA ALA A 42 -14.14 -2.21 -20.99
C ALA A 42 -12.88 -2.85 -21.55
N ALA A 43 -11.72 -2.23 -21.30
CA ALA A 43 -10.44 -2.82 -21.67
C ALA A 43 -10.18 -4.11 -20.87
N ARG A 44 -10.61 -4.13 -19.60
CA ARG A 44 -10.56 -5.30 -18.72
C ARG A 44 -11.87 -5.44 -17.96
N THR A 45 -12.38 -6.66 -17.87
CA THR A 45 -13.53 -6.98 -17.02
C THR A 45 -13.15 -8.06 -16.00
N VAL A 46 -13.55 -7.83 -14.75
CA VAL A 46 -13.41 -8.78 -13.64
C VAL A 46 -14.81 -9.13 -13.14
N ASP A 47 -15.14 -10.40 -13.09
CA ASP A 47 -16.36 -10.85 -12.42
C ASP A 47 -16.06 -11.10 -10.93
N ALA A 48 -16.70 -10.35 -10.07
CA ALA A 48 -16.56 -10.51 -8.63
C ALA A 48 -17.32 -11.73 -8.07
N GLU A 49 -18.18 -12.37 -8.88
CA GLU A 49 -18.92 -13.59 -8.51
C GLU A 49 -19.69 -13.45 -7.18
N GLY A 50 -20.18 -12.25 -6.89
CA GLY A 50 -20.87 -11.94 -5.63
C GLY A 50 -19.95 -11.66 -4.45
N ARG A 51 -18.64 -11.69 -4.64
CA ARG A 51 -17.66 -11.30 -3.60
C ARG A 51 -17.80 -9.83 -3.25
N VAL A 52 -17.26 -9.47 -2.09
CA VAL A 52 -17.23 -8.08 -1.65
C VAL A 52 -16.27 -7.28 -2.52
N VAL A 53 -16.76 -6.12 -2.97
CA VAL A 53 -15.96 -5.09 -3.63
C VAL A 53 -16.00 -3.87 -2.72
N ALA A 54 -14.84 -3.51 -2.20
CA ALA A 54 -14.67 -2.41 -1.24
C ALA A 54 -13.41 -1.61 -1.59
N PRO A 55 -13.28 -0.37 -1.07
CA PRO A 55 -12.00 0.32 -1.07
C PRO A 55 -10.93 -0.55 -0.40
N GLY A 56 -9.69 -0.45 -0.86
CA GLY A 56 -8.57 -1.08 -0.18
C GLY A 56 -8.38 -0.52 1.22
N PHE A 57 -7.85 -1.35 2.12
CA PHE A 57 -7.56 -0.90 3.47
C PHE A 57 -6.40 0.09 3.48
N ILE A 58 -6.48 1.06 4.37
CA ILE A 58 -5.39 1.97 4.71
C ILE A 58 -4.86 1.51 6.06
N ASP A 59 -3.67 0.91 6.05
CA ASP A 59 -2.97 0.55 7.27
C ASP A 59 -2.14 1.76 7.72
N ASN A 60 -2.63 2.44 8.74
CA ASN A 60 -2.04 3.68 9.22
C ASN A 60 -0.99 3.47 10.31
N HIS A 61 -0.62 2.24 10.64
CA HIS A 61 0.39 1.92 11.63
C HIS A 61 1.04 0.57 11.32
N CYS A 62 2.10 0.59 10.58
CA CYS A 62 2.90 -0.58 10.23
C CYS A 62 4.40 -0.28 10.34
N HIS A 63 5.23 -1.30 10.22
CA HIS A 63 6.67 -1.26 10.46
C HIS A 63 7.44 -1.78 9.24
N TYR A 64 7.12 -1.23 8.08
CA TYR A 64 7.76 -1.60 6.82
C TYR A 64 8.99 -0.76 6.48
N ASP A 65 9.42 0.15 7.35
CA ASP A 65 10.51 1.11 7.09
C ASP A 65 11.76 0.47 6.49
N ALA A 66 12.20 -0.66 7.04
CA ALA A 66 13.30 -1.41 6.48
C ALA A 66 12.83 -2.36 5.37
N GLN A 67 11.73 -3.09 5.62
CA GLN A 67 11.26 -4.16 4.75
C GLN A 67 10.91 -3.67 3.34
N VAL A 68 10.36 -2.48 3.19
CA VAL A 68 9.98 -1.91 1.89
C VAL A 68 11.15 -1.82 0.90
N THR A 69 12.39 -1.78 1.40
CA THR A 69 13.58 -1.73 0.54
C THR A 69 13.88 -3.06 -0.15
N TRP A 70 13.47 -4.19 0.39
CA TRP A 70 13.62 -5.52 -0.23
C TRP A 70 12.28 -6.20 -0.57
N ASP A 71 11.19 -5.72 0.00
CA ASP A 71 9.83 -6.14 -0.34
C ASP A 71 8.95 -4.90 -0.65
N PRO A 72 9.15 -4.30 -1.84
CA PRO A 72 8.44 -3.09 -2.24
C PRO A 72 6.93 -3.30 -2.46
N LEU A 73 6.47 -4.55 -2.48
CA LEU A 73 5.06 -4.89 -2.53
C LEU A 73 4.38 -4.76 -1.17
N CYS A 74 5.16 -4.71 -0.06
CA CYS A 74 4.63 -4.88 1.29
C CYS A 74 3.71 -6.10 1.34
N SER A 75 4.22 -7.27 0.88
CA SER A 75 3.45 -8.44 0.43
C SER A 75 2.39 -8.85 1.43
N TYR A 76 2.72 -8.86 2.70
CA TYR A 76 1.80 -9.29 3.75
C TYR A 76 0.55 -8.39 3.84
N SER A 77 0.73 -7.07 3.84
CA SER A 77 -0.39 -6.12 3.85
C SER A 77 -1.14 -6.13 2.53
N CYS A 78 -0.42 -6.16 1.40
CA CYS A 78 -1.02 -6.25 0.07
C CYS A 78 -1.90 -7.50 -0.07
N ASP A 79 -1.41 -8.66 0.36
CA ASP A 79 -2.14 -9.93 0.30
C ASP A 79 -3.41 -9.92 1.17
N HIS A 80 -3.46 -9.08 2.19
CA HIS A 80 -4.62 -8.89 3.05
C HIS A 80 -5.54 -7.74 2.63
N GLY A 81 -5.26 -7.13 1.47
CA GLY A 81 -6.11 -6.10 0.84
C GLY A 81 -5.80 -4.68 1.26
N ALA A 82 -4.66 -4.42 1.91
CA ALA A 82 -4.17 -3.06 2.08
C ALA A 82 -3.70 -2.50 0.73
N THR A 83 -4.09 -1.28 0.43
CA THR A 83 -3.65 -0.54 -0.76
C THR A 83 -2.83 0.68 -0.42
N THR A 84 -2.79 1.02 0.86
CA THR A 84 -1.99 2.11 1.42
C THR A 84 -1.44 1.68 2.76
N VAL A 85 -0.17 1.93 2.99
CA VAL A 85 0.51 1.69 4.28
C VAL A 85 1.21 2.97 4.73
N ILE A 86 1.15 3.26 6.03
CA ILE A 86 1.81 4.41 6.65
C ILE A 86 2.71 3.88 7.76
N PHE A 87 4.00 4.11 7.64
CA PHE A 87 4.97 3.71 8.64
C PHE A 87 5.70 4.92 9.24
N GLY A 88 6.46 4.70 10.32
CA GLY A 88 7.02 5.81 11.11
C GLY A 88 6.02 6.48 12.05
N ASN A 89 4.73 6.17 11.99
CA ASN A 89 3.67 6.80 12.79
C ASN A 89 3.81 6.55 14.30
N CYS A 90 4.47 5.47 14.70
CA CYS A 90 4.79 5.15 16.09
C CYS A 90 6.04 5.87 16.63
N SER A 91 6.59 6.82 15.90
CA SER A 91 7.86 7.51 16.17
C SER A 91 9.11 6.64 15.99
N LEU A 92 8.98 5.46 15.38
CA LEU A 92 10.08 4.60 14.98
C LEU A 92 10.17 4.63 13.46
N SER A 93 11.32 5.08 12.93
CA SER A 93 11.52 5.19 11.50
C SER A 93 13.00 5.10 11.14
N LEU A 94 13.30 4.74 9.89
CA LEU A 94 14.64 4.77 9.30
C LEU A 94 15.04 6.17 8.81
N ALA A 95 14.12 7.12 8.79
CA ALA A 95 14.40 8.50 8.40
C ALA A 95 13.77 9.49 9.40
N PRO A 96 14.45 10.60 9.72
CA PRO A 96 15.77 10.98 9.23
C PRO A 96 16.93 10.25 9.96
N VAL A 97 18.07 10.14 9.31
CA VAL A 97 19.29 9.57 9.89
C VAL A 97 20.50 10.46 9.60
N ARG A 98 21.35 10.70 10.59
CA ARG A 98 22.58 11.44 10.38
C ARG A 98 23.64 10.51 9.80
N LYS A 99 24.36 10.99 8.80
CA LYS A 99 25.50 10.30 8.21
C LYS A 99 26.48 9.80 9.28
N GLY A 100 26.84 8.53 9.18
CA GLY A 100 27.72 7.84 10.15
C GLY A 100 27.01 7.42 11.44
N LYS A 101 25.67 7.46 11.49
CA LYS A 101 24.85 6.97 12.60
C LYS A 101 23.90 5.85 12.18
N GLU A 102 24.02 5.36 10.97
CA GLU A 102 23.17 4.34 10.36
C GLU A 102 23.18 3.04 11.19
N ASP A 103 24.38 2.57 11.56
CA ASP A 103 24.53 1.36 12.39
C ASP A 103 23.83 1.49 13.74
N ARG A 104 23.86 2.65 14.36
CA ARG A 104 23.20 2.88 15.65
C ARG A 104 21.68 2.87 15.52
N LEU A 105 21.16 3.40 14.43
CA LEU A 105 19.74 3.35 14.12
C LEU A 105 19.31 1.89 13.83
N ALA A 106 20.12 1.18 13.04
CA ALA A 106 19.89 -0.23 12.75
C ALA A 106 19.89 -1.09 14.02
N GLU A 107 20.85 -0.90 14.94
CA GLU A 107 20.87 -1.59 16.24
C GLU A 107 19.59 -1.34 17.04
N PHE A 108 19.13 -0.10 17.08
CA PHE A 108 17.89 0.26 17.78
C PHE A 108 16.68 -0.44 17.16
N LEU A 109 16.54 -0.38 15.84
CA LEU A 109 15.44 -1.03 15.14
C LEU A 109 15.51 -2.56 15.23
N SER A 110 16.69 -3.13 15.19
CA SER A 110 16.87 -4.58 15.41
C SER A 110 16.29 -5.03 16.75
N TYR A 111 16.49 -4.23 17.77
CA TYR A 111 15.97 -4.54 19.10
C TYR A 111 14.44 -4.37 19.19
N VAL A 112 13.91 -3.29 18.62
CA VAL A 112 12.50 -2.93 18.74
C VAL A 112 11.62 -3.74 17.77
N GLU A 113 12.08 -3.89 16.52
CA GLU A 113 11.33 -4.55 15.45
C GLU A 113 11.67 -6.04 15.29
N ALA A 114 12.58 -6.54 16.13
CA ALA A 114 13.09 -7.92 16.06
C ALA A 114 13.64 -8.32 14.67
N ILE A 115 14.13 -7.35 13.90
CA ILE A 115 14.77 -7.59 12.60
C ILE A 115 16.23 -7.99 12.86
N PRO A 116 16.72 -9.12 12.33
CA PRO A 116 18.11 -9.50 12.49
C PRO A 116 19.08 -8.43 12.00
N MET A 117 20.13 -8.14 12.78
CA MET A 117 21.12 -7.11 12.43
C MET A 117 21.80 -7.38 11.09
N GLU A 118 22.03 -8.64 10.74
CA GLU A 118 22.59 -9.03 9.45
C GLU A 118 21.71 -8.59 8.29
N VAL A 119 20.39 -8.55 8.46
CA VAL A 119 19.45 -8.04 7.44
C VAL A 119 19.55 -6.52 7.37
N LEU A 120 19.51 -5.83 8.51
CA LEU A 120 19.60 -4.35 8.54
C LEU A 120 20.94 -3.83 8.00
N ARG A 121 22.02 -4.59 8.14
CA ARG A 121 23.33 -4.23 7.55
C ARG A 121 23.37 -4.37 6.03
N THR A 122 22.41 -5.00 5.40
CA THR A 122 22.31 -5.02 3.94
C THR A 122 21.66 -3.78 3.36
N LEU A 123 21.10 -2.91 4.21
CA LEU A 123 20.48 -1.68 3.77
C LEU A 123 21.52 -0.71 3.25
N GLU A 124 21.30 -0.21 2.06
CA GLU A 124 22.07 0.89 1.49
C GLU A 124 21.41 2.22 1.89
N PHE A 125 21.89 2.82 2.99
CA PHE A 125 21.39 4.11 3.45
C PHE A 125 21.80 5.21 2.48
N GLY A 126 20.96 5.51 1.49
CA GLY A 126 21.16 6.58 0.52
C GLY A 126 20.50 7.91 0.92
N TRP A 127 20.02 8.04 2.16
CA TRP A 127 19.25 9.18 2.64
C TRP A 127 19.78 9.73 3.97
N GLU A 128 19.52 11.01 4.22
CA GLU A 128 19.69 11.66 5.52
C GLU A 128 18.37 12.25 6.02
N THR A 129 17.52 12.71 5.10
CA THR A 129 16.22 13.32 5.41
C THR A 129 15.05 12.41 5.02
N VAL A 130 13.85 12.73 5.53
CA VAL A 130 12.62 12.02 5.13
C VAL A 130 12.33 12.15 3.63
N PRO A 131 12.45 13.37 3.02
CA PRO A 131 12.31 13.47 1.56
C PRO A 131 13.27 12.57 0.79
N ASP A 132 14.56 12.54 1.15
CA ASP A 132 15.54 11.67 0.46
C ASP A 132 15.14 10.19 0.56
N TYR A 133 14.63 9.76 1.72
CA TYR A 133 14.14 8.40 1.93
C TYR A 133 12.94 8.10 1.05
N LEU A 134 11.96 9.00 0.98
CA LEU A 134 10.79 8.84 0.13
C LEU A 134 11.17 8.81 -1.36
N ASP A 135 12.10 9.67 -1.79
CA ASP A 135 12.61 9.69 -3.17
C ASP A 135 13.28 8.36 -3.54
N GLN A 136 13.95 7.71 -2.58
CA GLN A 136 14.55 6.39 -2.81
C GLN A 136 13.50 5.28 -2.94
N LEU A 137 12.32 5.45 -2.33
CA LEU A 137 11.21 4.49 -2.41
C LEU A 137 10.30 4.69 -3.63
N ASP A 138 10.38 5.83 -4.33
CA ASP A 138 9.43 6.23 -5.39
C ASP A 138 9.46 5.34 -6.65
N HIS A 139 10.08 4.17 -6.56
CA HIS A 139 10.21 3.24 -7.67
C HIS A 139 9.75 1.84 -7.28
N HIS A 140 8.70 1.35 -7.95
CA HIS A 140 8.27 -0.04 -7.90
C HIS A 140 7.45 -0.48 -6.68
N LEU A 141 6.80 0.44 -5.98
CA LEU A 141 5.92 0.09 -4.86
C LEU A 141 4.65 -0.61 -5.35
N GLY A 142 4.25 -1.66 -4.66
CA GLY A 142 3.01 -2.39 -4.92
C GLY A 142 1.77 -1.81 -4.23
N VAL A 143 2.00 -0.96 -3.24
CA VAL A 143 0.98 -0.21 -2.47
C VAL A 143 1.37 1.25 -2.39
N ASN A 144 0.43 2.12 -2.06
CA ASN A 144 0.77 3.49 -1.73
C ASN A 144 1.47 3.52 -0.37
N VAL A 145 2.52 4.33 -0.25
CA VAL A 145 3.33 4.47 0.95
C VAL A 145 3.29 5.92 1.43
N GLY A 146 3.17 6.12 2.73
CA GLY A 146 3.23 7.41 3.37
C GLY A 146 4.00 7.38 4.69
#